data_14114394281fc6ce0d53dbbf13a79a3e
#
_entry.id   14114394281fc6ce0d53dbbf13a79a3e
#
_cell.length_a   1.000
_cell.length_b   1.000
_cell.length_c   1.000
_cell.angle_alpha   90.00
_cell.angle_beta   90.00
_cell.angle_gamma   90.00
#
_symmetry.space_group_name_H-M   'P 1'
#
loop_
_entity.id
_entity.type
_entity.pdbx_description
1 polymer ?
#
loop_
_entity_poly.entity_id
_entity_poly.type
_entity_poly.pdbx_seq_one_letter_code
_entity_poly.pdbx_strand_id
1 'polypeptide(L)'
;IGTLRPNGFEWSETKGIEVTSIGAGFNDDGVEKYFHGDTDGYVLVHDSGNDFNGSNILARYATPDYDYGDLGTLKTLHYVRVSCSAEGVVTPALQIKYDFNSQDIPQPTSDFSFGTVNPPAIFGDAVFNSTVFGGTAAPMIRIPVQGSGTSNNFTVVTEDTKPPYKINGLYIDFIPSGRR
;
A
#
# COMPACT_ATOMS: atom_id res chain seq x y z
N ILE A 1 -4.67 -7.02 -13.87
CA ILE A 1 -5.05 -8.24 -13.12
C ILE A 1 -6.52 -8.13 -12.77
N GLY A 2 -7.30 -9.17 -13.05
CA GLY A 2 -8.71 -9.27 -12.68
C GLY A 2 -8.90 -10.30 -11.57
N THR A 3 -9.61 -9.93 -10.52
CA THR A 3 -9.92 -10.83 -9.39
C THR A 3 -11.43 -11.01 -9.27
N LEU A 4 -11.90 -12.25 -9.34
CA LEU A 4 -13.30 -12.58 -9.09
C LEU A 4 -13.57 -12.58 -7.58
N ARG A 5 -14.48 -11.73 -7.14
CA ARG A 5 -14.94 -11.63 -5.75
C ARG A 5 -16.41 -12.10 -5.66
N PRO A 6 -16.92 -12.47 -4.47
CA PRO A 6 -18.33 -12.82 -4.30
C PRO A 6 -19.30 -11.74 -4.77
N ASN A 7 -18.90 -10.46 -4.68
CA ASN A 7 -19.71 -9.30 -5.00
C ASN A 7 -19.42 -8.69 -6.38
N GLY A 8 -18.58 -9.34 -7.20
CA GLY A 8 -18.26 -8.84 -8.53
C GLY A 8 -16.81 -9.11 -8.95
N PHE A 9 -16.40 -8.44 -9.99
CA PHE A 9 -15.06 -8.53 -10.57
C PHE A 9 -14.29 -7.24 -10.30
N GLU A 10 -13.13 -7.37 -9.68
CA GLU A 10 -12.25 -6.24 -9.39
C GLU A 10 -11.04 -6.26 -10.34
N TRP A 11 -10.72 -5.10 -10.90
CA TRP A 11 -9.55 -4.91 -11.74
C TRP A 11 -8.47 -4.14 -11.02
N SER A 12 -7.23 -4.57 -11.17
CA SER A 12 -6.05 -3.81 -10.80
C SER A 12 -5.13 -3.63 -12.01
N GLU A 13 -4.54 -2.47 -12.13
CA GLU A 13 -3.53 -2.17 -13.15
C GLU A 13 -2.14 -2.48 -12.60
N THR A 14 -1.32 -3.18 -13.38
CA THR A 14 0.11 -3.39 -13.11
C THR A 14 0.89 -2.57 -14.10
N LYS A 15 1.82 -1.75 -13.62
CA LYS A 15 2.72 -0.92 -14.42
C LYS A 15 4.18 -1.31 -14.18
N GLY A 16 5.03 -1.00 -15.15
CA GLY A 16 6.47 -1.25 -15.05
C GLY A 16 6.89 -2.64 -15.55
N ILE A 17 5.96 -3.39 -16.16
CA ILE A 17 6.28 -4.65 -16.84
C ILE A 17 6.22 -4.41 -18.34
N GLU A 18 7.33 -4.63 -19.03
CA GLU A 18 7.40 -4.62 -20.49
C GLU A 18 7.22 -6.04 -20.99
N VAL A 19 6.17 -6.27 -21.79
CA VAL A 19 5.81 -7.60 -22.27
C VAL A 19 5.86 -7.63 -23.80
N THR A 20 6.71 -8.47 -24.37
CA THR A 20 6.76 -8.73 -25.82
C THR A 20 5.98 -9.98 -26.22
N SER A 21 5.92 -10.96 -25.34
CA SER A 21 5.19 -12.21 -25.53
C SER A 21 4.74 -12.76 -24.18
N ILE A 22 3.68 -13.55 -24.19
CA ILE A 22 3.17 -14.21 -22.98
C ILE A 22 2.90 -15.68 -23.26
N GLY A 23 3.13 -16.54 -22.27
CA GLY A 23 2.84 -17.96 -22.31
C GLY A 23 2.46 -18.48 -20.94
N ALA A 24 1.84 -19.64 -20.93
CA ALA A 24 1.54 -20.38 -19.70
C ALA A 24 2.02 -21.83 -19.86
N GLY A 25 2.38 -22.45 -18.75
CA GLY A 25 2.80 -23.84 -18.68
C GLY A 25 2.68 -24.38 -17.27
N PHE A 26 2.92 -25.66 -17.09
CA PHE A 26 2.89 -26.29 -15.78
C PHE A 26 4.33 -26.58 -15.33
N ASN A 27 4.59 -26.38 -14.04
CA ASN A 27 5.83 -26.83 -13.44
C ASN A 27 5.78 -28.34 -13.13
N ASP A 28 6.89 -28.90 -12.60
CA ASP A 28 7.00 -30.32 -12.27
C ASP A 28 5.98 -30.79 -11.21
N ASP A 29 5.46 -29.87 -10.39
CA ASP A 29 4.42 -30.12 -9.39
C ASP A 29 2.99 -30.00 -9.96
N GLY A 30 2.84 -29.74 -11.25
CA GLY A 30 1.55 -29.55 -11.91
C GLY A 30 0.88 -28.21 -11.62
N VAL A 31 1.62 -27.22 -11.10
CA VAL A 31 1.14 -25.87 -10.86
C VAL A 31 1.33 -25.02 -12.11
N GLU A 32 0.25 -24.37 -12.57
CA GLU A 32 0.31 -23.46 -13.70
C GLU A 32 1.16 -22.23 -13.39
N LYS A 33 2.06 -21.90 -14.32
CA LYS A 33 2.92 -20.74 -14.27
C LYS A 33 2.75 -19.89 -15.52
N TYR A 34 2.80 -18.58 -15.34
CA TYR A 34 2.72 -17.61 -16.42
C TYR A 34 4.09 -17.00 -16.65
N PHE A 35 4.46 -16.87 -17.91
CA PHE A 35 5.74 -16.35 -18.34
C PHE A 35 5.53 -15.21 -19.32
N HIS A 36 6.46 -14.26 -19.34
CA HIS A 36 6.52 -13.26 -20.40
C HIS A 36 7.97 -13.06 -20.86
N GLY A 37 8.13 -12.72 -22.14
CA GLY A 37 9.37 -12.19 -22.67
C GLY A 37 9.39 -10.68 -22.52
N ASP A 38 10.53 -10.12 -22.13
CA ASP A 38 10.76 -8.69 -22.11
C ASP A 38 11.46 -8.17 -23.40
N THR A 39 11.73 -6.88 -23.46
CA THR A 39 12.43 -6.25 -24.59
C THR A 39 13.94 -6.52 -24.59
N ASP A 40 14.50 -6.94 -23.47
CA ASP A 40 15.91 -7.23 -23.29
C ASP A 40 16.28 -8.71 -23.59
N GLY A 41 15.27 -9.52 -23.94
CA GLY A 41 15.43 -10.91 -24.33
C GLY A 41 15.39 -11.90 -23.18
N TYR A 42 14.96 -11.50 -21.98
CA TYR A 42 14.75 -12.40 -20.85
C TYR A 42 13.35 -13.02 -20.90
N VAL A 43 13.24 -14.22 -20.31
CA VAL A 43 11.95 -14.85 -20.02
C VAL A 43 11.74 -14.80 -18.50
N LEU A 44 10.72 -14.10 -18.08
CA LEU A 44 10.41 -13.85 -16.67
C LEU A 44 9.15 -14.59 -16.26
N VAL A 45 9.13 -15.06 -15.01
CA VAL A 45 8.00 -15.76 -14.41
C VAL A 45 7.15 -14.75 -13.65
N HIS A 46 5.84 -14.73 -13.90
CA HIS A 46 4.89 -13.94 -13.11
C HIS A 46 4.71 -14.51 -11.71
N ASP A 47 4.36 -13.62 -10.78
CA ASP A 47 4.07 -13.93 -9.38
C ASP A 47 5.22 -14.71 -8.69
N SER A 48 6.47 -14.31 -9.00
CA SER A 48 7.67 -14.89 -8.42
C SER A 48 8.61 -13.77 -7.97
N GLY A 49 8.97 -13.76 -6.68
CA GLY A 49 9.82 -12.72 -6.11
C GLY A 49 9.07 -11.42 -5.74
N ASN A 50 9.84 -10.40 -5.39
CA ASN A 50 9.34 -9.11 -4.90
C ASN A 50 9.87 -7.93 -5.72
N ASP A 51 10.33 -8.18 -6.94
CA ASP A 51 10.86 -7.15 -7.83
C ASP A 51 10.52 -7.44 -9.30
N PHE A 52 10.73 -6.46 -10.15
CA PHE A 52 10.65 -6.60 -11.60
C PHE A 52 12.07 -6.73 -12.17
N ASN A 53 12.61 -7.96 -12.16
CA ASN A 53 13.97 -8.25 -12.62
C ASN A 53 15.02 -7.34 -11.96
N GLY A 54 14.95 -7.22 -10.63
CA GLY A 54 15.83 -6.37 -9.82
C GLY A 54 15.38 -4.90 -9.70
N SER A 55 14.32 -4.49 -10.40
CA SER A 55 13.76 -3.15 -10.30
C SER A 55 12.67 -3.08 -9.24
N ASN A 56 12.54 -1.92 -8.60
CA ASN A 56 11.52 -1.67 -7.60
C ASN A 56 10.10 -1.81 -8.15
N ILE A 57 9.20 -2.33 -7.32
CA ILE A 57 7.77 -2.33 -7.59
C ILE A 57 7.15 -1.12 -6.93
N LEU A 58 6.55 -0.23 -7.72
CA LEU A 58 5.71 0.85 -7.21
C LEU A 58 4.31 0.31 -6.88
N ALA A 59 4.03 0.17 -5.59
CA ALA A 59 2.69 -0.15 -5.10
C ALA A 59 2.01 1.11 -4.57
N ARG A 60 0.81 1.40 -5.07
CA ARG A 60 0.03 2.57 -4.69
C ARG A 60 -1.42 2.19 -4.44
N TYR A 61 -1.90 2.49 -3.25
CA TYR A 61 -3.31 2.40 -2.89
C TYR A 61 -3.84 3.78 -2.53
N ALA A 62 -4.83 4.27 -3.26
CA ALA A 62 -5.45 5.57 -3.03
C ALA A 62 -6.93 5.40 -2.64
N THR A 63 -7.36 6.12 -1.62
CA THR A 63 -8.77 6.21 -1.24
C THR A 63 -9.48 7.29 -2.06
N PRO A 64 -10.81 7.25 -2.16
CA PRO A 64 -11.57 8.42 -2.59
C PRO A 64 -11.41 9.58 -1.59
N ASP A 65 -11.88 10.76 -1.97
CA ASP A 65 -11.99 11.89 -1.05
C ASP A 65 -13.12 11.66 -0.05
N TYR A 66 -12.81 11.75 1.25
CA TYR A 66 -13.75 11.63 2.34
C TYR A 66 -14.14 13.02 2.87
N ASP A 67 -15.43 13.31 2.89
CA ASP A 67 -16.00 14.53 3.44
C ASP A 67 -16.59 14.35 4.85
N TYR A 68 -16.65 13.11 5.32
CA TYR A 68 -17.24 12.72 6.62
C TYR A 68 -18.69 13.17 6.79
N GLY A 69 -19.40 13.31 5.67
CA GLY A 69 -20.81 13.72 5.64
C GLY A 69 -21.06 15.22 5.76
N ASP A 70 -20.02 16.06 5.81
CA ASP A 70 -20.17 17.52 5.88
C ASP A 70 -19.00 18.24 5.20
N LEU A 71 -19.21 18.68 3.96
CA LEU A 71 -18.27 19.53 3.20
C LEU A 71 -18.17 20.97 3.73
N GLY A 72 -19.13 21.42 4.55
CA GLY A 72 -19.13 22.78 5.09
C GLY A 72 -18.22 22.97 6.30
N THR A 73 -17.79 21.89 6.92
CA THR A 73 -16.94 21.94 8.12
C THR A 73 -15.50 21.58 7.79
N LEU A 74 -14.56 22.41 8.24
CA LEU A 74 -13.12 22.13 8.16
C LEU A 74 -12.76 21.04 9.17
N LYS A 75 -11.95 20.06 8.76
CA LYS A 75 -11.43 18.99 9.61
C LYS A 75 -9.91 19.12 9.68
N THR A 76 -9.40 19.29 10.89
CA THR A 76 -7.95 19.25 11.14
C THR A 76 -7.56 17.84 11.52
N LEU A 77 -6.70 17.23 10.73
CA LEU A 77 -6.19 15.89 10.99
C LEU A 77 -5.07 15.95 12.02
N HIS A 78 -5.06 15.00 12.95
CA HIS A 78 -4.02 14.86 13.96
C HIS A 78 -3.24 13.55 13.81
N TYR A 79 -3.96 12.47 13.59
CA TYR A 79 -3.35 11.15 13.44
C TYR A 79 -4.15 10.33 12.43
N VAL A 80 -3.40 9.52 11.67
CA VAL A 80 -3.95 8.40 10.92
C VAL A 80 -3.42 7.14 11.56
N ARG A 81 -4.31 6.24 11.93
CA ARG A 81 -3.94 4.91 12.42
C ARG A 81 -4.18 3.91 11.31
N VAL A 82 -3.15 3.16 10.97
CA VAL A 82 -3.20 2.17 9.91
C VAL A 82 -3.04 0.79 10.51
N SER A 83 -4.02 -0.07 10.27
CA SER A 83 -3.88 -1.50 10.55
C SER A 83 -3.27 -2.16 9.31
N CYS A 84 -2.07 -2.68 9.47
CA CYS A 84 -1.28 -3.25 8.39
C CYS A 84 -0.64 -4.56 8.84
N SER A 85 -0.60 -5.55 7.97
CA SER A 85 0.16 -6.78 8.15
C SER A 85 1.12 -6.97 6.99
N ALA A 86 2.35 -7.39 7.26
CA ALA A 86 3.40 -7.56 6.27
C ALA A 86 4.02 -8.95 6.36
N GLU A 87 4.47 -9.49 5.24
CA GLU A 87 5.17 -10.78 5.17
C GLU A 87 6.68 -10.63 5.45
N GLY A 88 7.18 -9.41 5.42
CA GLY A 88 8.55 -9.05 5.77
C GLY A 88 8.64 -7.61 6.23
N VAL A 89 9.86 -7.09 6.35
CA VAL A 89 10.11 -5.71 6.79
C VAL A 89 9.80 -4.73 5.67
N VAL A 90 8.79 -3.88 5.85
CA VAL A 90 8.39 -2.85 4.88
C VAL A 90 8.31 -1.47 5.52
N THR A 91 8.47 -0.42 4.71
CA THR A 91 8.46 0.98 5.15
C THR A 91 7.54 1.82 4.25
N PRO A 92 6.21 1.64 4.34
CA PRO A 92 5.28 2.41 3.52
C PRO A 92 5.29 3.89 3.89
N ALA A 93 4.90 4.73 2.93
CA ALA A 93 4.65 6.15 3.13
C ALA A 93 3.17 6.47 2.95
N LEU A 94 2.67 7.46 3.69
CA LEU A 94 1.32 7.97 3.60
C LEU A 94 1.34 9.38 3.00
N GLN A 95 0.65 9.55 1.89
CA GLN A 95 0.37 10.85 1.28
C GLN A 95 -1.05 11.27 1.64
N ILE A 96 -1.25 12.54 1.93
CA ILE A 96 -2.56 13.11 2.21
C ILE A 96 -2.79 14.30 1.28
N LYS A 97 -3.96 14.36 0.68
CA LYS A 97 -4.42 15.49 -0.12
C LYS A 97 -5.70 16.04 0.48
N TYR A 98 -5.84 17.35 0.48
CA TYR A 98 -6.98 18.06 1.01
C TYR A 98 -7.79 18.73 -0.10
N ASP A 99 -9.10 18.84 0.10
CA ASP A 99 -10.05 19.56 -0.76
C ASP A 99 -9.89 19.20 -2.24
N PHE A 100 -9.97 17.89 -2.54
CA PHE A 100 -9.82 17.34 -3.91
C PHE A 100 -8.48 17.71 -4.57
N ASN A 101 -7.42 17.85 -3.76
CA ASN A 101 -6.11 18.30 -4.21
C ASN A 101 -6.12 19.72 -4.82
N SER A 102 -6.95 20.61 -4.28
CA SER A 102 -7.03 22.00 -4.71
C SER A 102 -5.69 22.71 -4.54
N GLN A 103 -5.32 23.52 -5.52
CA GLN A 103 -4.12 24.38 -5.45
C GLN A 103 -4.35 25.67 -4.65
N ASP A 104 -5.61 25.98 -4.31
CA ASP A 104 -5.99 27.18 -3.55
C ASP A 104 -5.73 27.05 -2.06
N ILE A 105 -5.40 25.84 -1.59
CA ILE A 105 -5.06 25.56 -0.20
C ILE A 105 -3.70 24.90 -0.07
N PRO A 106 -2.97 25.15 1.03
CA PRO A 106 -1.70 24.49 1.30
C PRO A 106 -1.88 22.98 1.39
N GLN A 107 -1.15 22.26 0.57
CA GLN A 107 -1.05 20.79 0.61
C GLN A 107 0.20 20.38 1.38
N PRO A 108 0.22 19.22 2.06
CA PRO A 108 1.44 18.67 2.62
C PRO A 108 2.50 18.50 1.53
N THR A 109 3.71 18.96 1.79
CA THR A 109 4.84 18.94 0.84
C THR A 109 5.69 17.68 0.95
N SER A 110 5.48 16.90 2.01
CA SER A 110 6.23 15.67 2.27
C SER A 110 5.29 14.53 2.67
N ASP A 111 5.73 13.32 2.38
CA ASP A 111 5.06 12.11 2.80
C ASP A 111 5.22 11.87 4.30
N PHE A 112 4.21 11.26 4.92
CA PHE A 112 4.24 10.84 6.31
C PHE A 112 4.71 9.38 6.39
N SER A 113 5.77 9.13 7.16
CA SER A 113 6.32 7.78 7.29
C SER A 113 5.48 6.93 8.25
N PHE A 114 5.20 5.69 7.87
CA PHE A 114 4.66 4.67 8.77
C PHE A 114 5.68 4.21 9.81
N GLY A 115 6.97 4.53 9.62
CA GLY A 115 8.04 3.82 10.26
C GLY A 115 8.21 2.41 9.66
N THR A 116 8.86 1.54 10.39
CA THR A 116 9.11 0.16 9.94
C THR A 116 7.98 -0.74 10.40
N VAL A 117 7.35 -1.45 9.47
CA VAL A 117 6.39 -2.52 9.74
C VAL A 117 7.13 -3.84 9.71
N ASN A 118 7.12 -4.55 10.82
CA ASN A 118 7.75 -5.86 10.95
C ASN A 118 6.68 -6.96 10.93
N PRO A 119 6.98 -8.12 10.32
CA PRO A 119 6.10 -9.27 10.43
C PRO A 119 6.07 -9.78 11.88
N PRO A 120 4.98 -10.41 12.30
CA PRO A 120 4.95 -11.09 13.61
C PRO A 120 5.97 -12.24 13.63
N ALA A 121 6.61 -12.45 14.77
CA ALA A 121 7.47 -13.60 14.98
C ALA A 121 6.64 -14.90 14.97
N ILE A 122 6.95 -15.81 14.07
CA ILE A 122 6.34 -17.14 14.02
C ILE A 122 7.23 -18.11 14.79
N PHE A 123 6.63 -18.89 15.71
CA PHE A 123 7.37 -19.87 16.47
C PHE A 123 7.93 -20.96 15.52
N GLY A 124 9.23 -21.16 15.55
CA GLY A 124 9.95 -22.09 14.65
C GLY A 124 10.71 -21.40 13.51
N ASP A 125 10.28 -20.22 13.06
CA ASP A 125 10.94 -19.44 11.99
C ASP A 125 11.61 -18.15 12.50
N ALA A 126 11.41 -17.83 13.78
CA ALA A 126 11.94 -16.61 14.38
C ALA A 126 13.47 -16.69 14.56
N VAL A 127 14.19 -15.80 13.92
CA VAL A 127 15.64 -15.67 14.06
C VAL A 127 15.96 -14.70 15.21
N PHE A 128 16.78 -15.14 16.14
CA PHE A 128 17.22 -14.31 17.27
C PHE A 128 17.90 -13.03 16.78
N ASN A 129 17.56 -11.89 17.33
CA ASN A 129 18.05 -10.55 16.96
C ASN A 129 17.52 -9.98 15.62
N SER A 130 16.68 -10.72 14.91
CA SER A 130 16.11 -10.30 13.61
C SER A 130 14.58 -10.21 13.65
N THR A 131 13.94 -10.91 14.56
CA THR A 131 12.48 -11.00 14.65
C THR A 131 11.99 -10.37 15.96
N VAL A 132 10.95 -9.55 15.91
CA VAL A 132 10.38 -8.90 17.10
C VAL A 132 9.35 -9.84 17.73
N PHE A 133 9.63 -10.32 18.96
CA PHE A 133 8.67 -11.06 19.77
C PHE A 133 7.58 -10.13 20.29
N GLY A 134 6.32 -10.52 20.12
CA GLY A 134 5.18 -9.78 20.64
C GLY A 134 4.51 -8.85 19.61
N GLY A 135 4.85 -8.96 18.33
CA GLY A 135 4.10 -8.31 17.25
C GLY A 135 2.67 -8.87 17.19
N THR A 136 1.67 -8.00 17.12
CA THR A 136 0.30 -8.41 16.79
C THR A 136 0.24 -8.74 15.29
N ALA A 137 -0.58 -9.72 14.90
CA ALA A 137 -0.76 -10.13 13.51
C ALA A 137 -1.19 -8.97 12.58
N ALA A 138 -1.68 -7.87 13.14
CA ALA A 138 -2.02 -6.64 12.43
C ALA A 138 -1.76 -5.44 13.36
N PRO A 139 -0.50 -4.97 13.50
CA PRO A 139 -0.18 -3.83 14.35
C PRO A 139 -0.93 -2.58 13.86
N MET A 140 -1.46 -1.82 14.82
CA MET A 140 -2.04 -0.51 14.53
C MET A 140 -0.97 0.56 14.66
N ILE A 141 -0.52 1.07 13.54
CA ILE A 141 0.53 2.07 13.46
C ILE A 141 -0.11 3.45 13.54
N ARG A 142 0.36 4.30 14.46
CA ARG A 142 -0.10 5.67 14.62
C ARG A 142 0.85 6.63 13.92
N ILE A 143 0.36 7.29 12.90
CA ILE A 143 1.12 8.23 12.08
C ILE A 143 0.67 9.65 12.45
N PRO A 144 1.52 10.50 13.02
CA PRO A 144 1.21 11.90 13.22
C PRO A 144 1.12 12.59 11.86
N VAL A 145 0.03 13.31 11.64
CA VAL A 145 -0.21 14.02 10.39
C VAL A 145 -0.60 15.47 10.69
N GLN A 146 -0.54 16.32 9.69
CA GLN A 146 -0.90 17.72 9.82
C GLN A 146 -1.66 18.20 8.59
N GLY A 147 -2.49 19.20 8.79
CA GLY A 147 -3.26 19.86 7.74
C GLY A 147 -4.75 19.88 8.05
N SER A 148 -5.47 20.67 7.29
CA SER A 148 -6.91 20.86 7.43
C SER A 148 -7.56 21.00 6.07
N GLY A 149 -8.73 20.43 5.92
CA GLY A 149 -9.54 20.53 4.72
C GLY A 149 -11.00 20.18 5.00
N THR A 150 -11.87 20.46 4.06
CA THR A 150 -13.28 20.04 4.12
C THR A 150 -13.44 18.57 3.69
N SER A 151 -12.53 18.11 2.82
CA SER A 151 -12.37 16.71 2.45
C SER A 151 -10.90 16.32 2.45
N ASN A 152 -10.61 15.04 2.46
CA ASN A 152 -9.25 14.53 2.31
C ASN A 152 -9.23 13.12 1.71
N ASN A 153 -8.15 12.81 1.02
CA ASN A 153 -7.85 11.45 0.58
C ASN A 153 -6.49 11.00 1.09
N PHE A 154 -6.31 9.71 1.13
CA PHE A 154 -5.12 9.04 1.61
C PHE A 154 -4.54 8.16 0.52
N THR A 155 -3.25 8.27 0.30
CA THR A 155 -2.54 7.37 -0.61
C THR A 155 -1.40 6.70 0.14
N VAL A 156 -1.41 5.39 0.19
CA VAL A 156 -0.28 4.59 0.70
C VAL A 156 0.60 4.21 -0.47
N VAL A 157 1.89 4.46 -0.34
CA VAL A 157 2.88 4.25 -1.41
C VAL A 157 4.07 3.48 -0.87
N THR A 158 4.54 2.52 -1.64
CA THR A 158 5.87 1.90 -1.52
C THR A 158 6.50 1.82 -2.90
N GLU A 159 7.82 1.97 -2.95
CA GLU A 159 8.62 1.80 -4.16
C GLU A 159 9.91 1.07 -3.77
N ASP A 160 9.81 -0.24 -3.68
CA ASP A 160 10.92 -1.07 -3.22
C ASP A 160 10.84 -2.51 -3.76
N THR A 161 11.80 -3.35 -3.37
CA THR A 161 11.87 -4.79 -3.66
C THR A 161 11.51 -5.64 -2.44
N LYS A 162 10.79 -5.07 -1.47
CA LYS A 162 10.46 -5.75 -0.22
C LYS A 162 9.22 -6.63 -0.34
N PRO A 163 9.04 -7.55 0.62
CA PRO A 163 7.88 -8.42 0.65
C PRO A 163 6.54 -7.68 0.65
N PRO A 164 5.46 -8.33 0.20
CA PRO A 164 4.14 -7.72 0.15
C PRO A 164 3.57 -7.44 1.54
N TYR A 165 2.65 -6.49 1.59
CA TYR A 165 1.91 -6.15 2.79
C TYR A 165 0.42 -5.96 2.48
N LYS A 166 -0.40 -6.05 3.52
CA LYS A 166 -1.84 -5.90 3.44
C LYS A 166 -2.30 -4.77 4.36
N ILE A 167 -3.07 -3.82 3.82
CA ILE A 167 -3.76 -2.81 4.59
C ILE A 167 -5.13 -3.37 4.98
N ASN A 168 -5.37 -3.47 6.29
CA ASN A 168 -6.64 -3.98 6.83
C ASN A 168 -7.63 -2.85 7.10
N GLY A 169 -7.14 -1.64 7.39
CA GLY A 169 -8.00 -0.47 7.63
C GLY A 169 -7.23 0.80 7.93
N LEU A 170 -7.90 1.91 7.69
CA LEU A 170 -7.46 3.26 8.03
C LEU A 170 -8.43 3.84 9.05
N TYR A 171 -7.92 4.37 10.15
CA TYR A 171 -8.69 5.05 11.20
C TYR A 171 -8.17 6.47 11.31
N ILE A 172 -9.05 7.43 11.16
CA ILE A 172 -8.69 8.84 11.00
C ILE A 172 -9.16 9.62 12.23
N ASP A 173 -8.21 10.23 12.94
CA ASP A 173 -8.49 11.09 14.09
C ASP A 173 -8.43 12.56 13.64
N PHE A 174 -9.57 13.23 13.64
CA PHE A 174 -9.69 14.63 13.28
C PHE A 174 -10.52 15.44 14.28
N ILE A 175 -10.33 16.75 14.27
CA ILE A 175 -11.13 17.70 15.04
C ILE A 175 -11.84 18.62 14.06
N PRO A 176 -13.17 18.80 14.18
CA PRO A 176 -13.88 19.85 13.47
C PRO A 176 -13.34 21.22 13.91
N SER A 177 -12.87 22.04 12.97
CA SER A 177 -12.15 23.28 13.29
C SER A 177 -12.82 24.57 12.77
N GLY A 178 -14.08 24.48 12.39
CA GLY A 178 -14.87 25.64 11.95
C GLY A 178 -15.60 25.38 10.65
N ARG A 179 -16.47 26.31 10.29
CA ARG A 179 -17.15 26.32 8.99
C ARG A 179 -16.44 27.26 8.03
N ARG A 180 -16.42 26.87 6.77
CA ARG A 180 -15.97 27.69 5.66
C ARG A 180 -17.10 28.59 5.18
#